data_edca0d7ea04e63e7199e572b7119f3cd
#
_entry.id   edca0d7ea04e63e7199e572b7119f3cd
#
_cell.length_a   1.000
_cell.length_b   1.000
_cell.length_c   1.000
_cell.angle_alpha   90.00
_cell.angle_beta   90.00
_cell.angle_gamma   90.00
#
_symmetry.space_group_name_H-M   'P 1'
#
loop_
_entity.id
_entity.type
_entity.pdbx_description
1 polymer ?
#
loop_
_entity_poly.entity_id
_entity_poly.type
_entity_poly.pdbx_seq_one_letter_code
_entity_poly.pdbx_strand_id
1 'polypeptide(L)'
;MTPAEMRARPTPSEPAAPPRAADSLTVIVTVSERPMPLDELYRQFAPAVASLGMPYEFIYVVSPWGRGLTVPLRALIAEGAPIRLLEVGPRATESGMLIAGAARATGDILLTLPPYYRVRPEALGTLVERVRSGAVDMATGCRSRSGDAWLNRVQNKAFHALLNLGVKDGFRDIASGVRVFRCQLPGEIALYGDFFRFLPILARSEGYRVEEVVVPQHEADQGRRVYAPGVYYRRLLDLLGVYFLARFTQKPLRFFGMVGSAFGGVGAIILFILFVQRIMGEGISDRPLLLLGVLLFVLGVQAIAIGLVGEIIVHFGAGNRRLYRVREIDNDPLEGDRSST
;
A
#
# COMPACT_ATOMS: atom_id res chain seq x y z
N MET A 1 7.10 -30.61 36.93
CA MET A 1 6.63 -29.75 35.78
C MET A 1 7.53 -30.08 34.61
N THR A 2 7.02 -30.89 33.70
CA THR A 2 7.69 -31.44 32.52
C THR A 2 7.72 -30.40 31.38
N PRO A 3 8.79 -30.29 30.60
CA PRO A 3 8.93 -29.34 29.52
C PRO A 3 8.32 -29.86 28.20
N ALA A 4 6.98 -29.95 28.14
CA ALA A 4 6.26 -30.53 27.01
C ALA A 4 5.06 -29.68 26.56
N GLU A 5 5.16 -28.35 26.62
CA GLU A 5 4.20 -27.44 25.97
C GLU A 5 4.92 -26.35 25.18
N MET A 6 5.86 -26.78 24.37
CA MET A 6 6.35 -25.93 23.30
C MET A 6 5.34 -26.01 22.15
N ARG A 7 4.38 -25.08 22.17
CA ARG A 7 3.37 -24.94 21.11
C ARG A 7 4.06 -24.95 19.74
N ALA A 8 3.71 -25.97 18.97
CA ALA A 8 4.07 -26.10 17.57
C ALA A 8 3.68 -24.82 16.83
N ARG A 9 4.63 -24.19 16.17
CA ARG A 9 4.37 -23.15 15.17
C ARG A 9 3.48 -23.78 14.11
N PRO A 10 2.42 -23.10 13.63
CA PRO A 10 1.68 -23.56 12.48
C PRO A 10 2.63 -23.68 11.30
N THR A 11 2.71 -24.87 10.75
CA THR A 11 3.43 -25.18 9.52
C THR A 11 2.88 -24.31 8.38
N PRO A 12 3.74 -23.70 7.56
CA PRO A 12 3.29 -23.02 6.34
C PRO A 12 2.85 -24.08 5.32
N SER A 13 1.71 -23.85 4.69
CA SER A 13 1.13 -24.60 3.58
C SER A 13 0.16 -25.72 3.96
N GLU A 14 -1.01 -25.31 4.38
CA GLU A 14 -2.18 -26.06 3.96
C GLU A 14 -2.41 -25.74 2.47
N PRO A 15 -2.53 -26.74 1.56
CA PRO A 15 -2.79 -26.48 0.16
C PRO A 15 -4.11 -25.71 0.03
N ALA A 16 -4.10 -24.66 -0.78
CA ALA A 16 -5.27 -23.87 -1.09
C ALA A 16 -6.47 -24.77 -1.34
N ALA A 17 -7.58 -24.51 -0.65
CA ALA A 17 -8.82 -25.24 -0.85
C ALA A 17 -9.15 -25.30 -2.35
N PRO A 18 -9.71 -26.43 -2.84
CA PRO A 18 -10.05 -26.57 -4.26
C PRO A 18 -10.93 -25.40 -4.71
N PRO A 19 -10.82 -24.96 -5.97
CA PRO A 19 -11.54 -23.80 -6.47
C PRO A 19 -13.05 -24.01 -6.19
N ARG A 20 -13.63 -23.10 -5.40
CA ARG A 20 -15.08 -23.04 -5.20
C ARG A 20 -15.69 -22.75 -6.56
N ALA A 21 -16.68 -23.57 -6.95
CA ALA A 21 -17.49 -23.33 -8.14
C ALA A 21 -18.09 -21.92 -8.04
N ALA A 22 -17.82 -21.10 -9.08
CA ALA A 22 -18.28 -19.71 -9.22
C ALA A 22 -17.62 -18.69 -8.28
N ASP A 23 -16.31 -18.45 -8.44
CA ASP A 23 -15.69 -17.19 -7.96
C ASP A 23 -16.42 -16.00 -8.62
N SER A 24 -16.74 -14.99 -7.82
CA SER A 24 -17.34 -13.73 -8.27
C SER A 24 -16.32 -12.60 -8.23
N LEU A 25 -16.47 -11.60 -9.09
CA LEU A 25 -15.50 -10.51 -9.25
C LEU A 25 -16.10 -9.16 -8.90
N THR A 26 -15.46 -8.43 -8.00
CA THR A 26 -15.75 -7.01 -7.77
C THR A 26 -14.62 -6.15 -8.31
N VAL A 27 -14.95 -5.24 -9.23
CA VAL A 27 -14.04 -4.23 -9.75
C VAL A 27 -14.18 -2.95 -8.94
N ILE A 28 -13.12 -2.55 -8.22
CA ILE A 28 -13.09 -1.35 -7.40
C ILE A 28 -12.34 -0.25 -8.13
N VAL A 29 -13.00 0.88 -8.39
CA VAL A 29 -12.40 2.08 -8.99
C VAL A 29 -12.37 3.18 -7.93
N THR A 30 -11.17 3.54 -7.46
CA THR A 30 -10.98 4.63 -6.49
C THR A 30 -10.77 5.96 -7.23
N VAL A 31 -11.76 6.88 -7.14
CA VAL A 31 -11.71 8.18 -7.82
C VAL A 31 -11.04 9.21 -6.91
N SER A 32 -9.70 9.15 -6.84
CA SER A 32 -8.87 10.00 -5.98
C SER A 32 -8.17 11.14 -6.73
N GLU A 33 -7.65 10.86 -7.93
CA GLU A 33 -6.89 11.82 -8.74
C GLU A 33 -7.23 11.64 -10.23
N ARG A 34 -7.15 12.74 -10.99
CA ARG A 34 -7.22 12.75 -12.48
C ARG A 34 -8.44 12.03 -13.06
N PRO A 35 -9.61 12.56 -12.80
CA PRO A 35 -10.81 11.97 -13.35
C PRO A 35 -10.83 12.08 -14.88
N MET A 36 -10.93 10.94 -15.55
CA MET A 36 -11.45 10.88 -16.90
C MET A 36 -12.96 10.59 -16.88
N PRO A 37 -13.67 10.67 -18.00
CA PRO A 37 -15.06 10.23 -18.05
C PRO A 37 -15.20 8.79 -17.58
N LEU A 38 -15.87 8.59 -16.43
CA LEU A 38 -15.92 7.29 -15.75
C LEU A 38 -16.81 6.29 -16.51
N ASP A 39 -17.78 6.77 -17.26
CA ASP A 39 -18.62 5.97 -18.15
C ASP A 39 -17.82 5.39 -19.34
N GLU A 40 -16.89 6.15 -19.90
CA GLU A 40 -15.99 5.64 -20.93
C GLU A 40 -15.10 4.54 -20.36
N LEU A 41 -14.57 4.73 -19.15
CA LEU A 41 -13.79 3.72 -18.45
C LEU A 41 -14.61 2.44 -18.27
N TYR A 42 -15.85 2.55 -17.79
CA TYR A 42 -16.76 1.42 -17.66
C TYR A 42 -17.00 0.71 -19.00
N ARG A 43 -17.40 1.47 -20.03
CA ARG A 43 -17.72 0.91 -21.37
C ARG A 43 -16.53 0.18 -21.99
N GLN A 44 -15.32 0.59 -21.68
CA GLN A 44 -14.11 -0.06 -22.20
C GLN A 44 -13.75 -1.32 -21.42
N PHE A 45 -13.88 -1.32 -20.10
CA PHE A 45 -13.45 -2.45 -19.27
C PHE A 45 -14.55 -3.49 -19.01
N ALA A 46 -15.82 -3.10 -18.98
CA ALA A 46 -16.93 -4.01 -18.71
C ALA A 46 -17.03 -5.20 -19.68
N PRO A 47 -16.83 -5.04 -21.00
CA PRO A 47 -16.85 -6.18 -21.92
C PRO A 47 -15.73 -7.21 -21.62
N ALA A 48 -14.52 -6.73 -21.28
CA ALA A 48 -13.42 -7.60 -20.93
C ALA A 48 -13.66 -8.34 -19.59
N VAL A 49 -14.28 -7.68 -18.62
CA VAL A 49 -14.69 -8.31 -17.37
C VAL A 49 -15.80 -9.32 -17.59
N ALA A 50 -16.82 -8.99 -18.40
CA ALA A 50 -17.92 -9.90 -18.74
C ALA A 50 -17.41 -11.16 -19.48
N SER A 51 -16.37 -11.04 -20.31
CA SER A 51 -15.79 -12.18 -21.04
C SER A 51 -15.12 -13.21 -20.12
N LEU A 52 -14.89 -12.91 -18.84
CA LEU A 52 -14.33 -13.85 -17.86
C LEU A 52 -15.33 -14.93 -17.44
N GLY A 53 -16.61 -14.80 -17.81
CA GLY A 53 -17.66 -15.80 -17.54
C GLY A 53 -17.98 -16.00 -16.07
N MET A 54 -17.75 -14.99 -15.23
CA MET A 54 -18.07 -14.99 -13.81
C MET A 54 -19.04 -13.84 -13.48
N PRO A 55 -19.87 -13.96 -12.42
CA PRO A 55 -20.66 -12.84 -11.91
C PRO A 55 -19.74 -11.67 -11.54
N TYR A 56 -20.10 -10.46 -11.91
CA TYR A 56 -19.28 -9.29 -11.62
C TYR A 56 -20.10 -8.06 -11.25
N GLU A 57 -19.46 -7.17 -10.50
CA GLU A 57 -19.95 -5.82 -10.20
C GLU A 57 -18.81 -4.81 -10.29
N PHE A 58 -19.17 -3.53 -10.48
CA PHE A 58 -18.26 -2.41 -10.39
C PHE A 58 -18.65 -1.54 -9.19
N ILE A 59 -17.67 -1.22 -8.32
CA ILE A 59 -17.85 -0.28 -7.22
C ILE A 59 -16.96 0.95 -7.48
N TYR A 60 -17.58 2.07 -7.78
CA TYR A 60 -16.91 3.35 -7.88
C TYR A 60 -16.90 4.04 -6.52
N VAL A 61 -15.73 4.20 -5.92
CA VAL A 61 -15.58 4.90 -4.65
C VAL A 61 -15.14 6.33 -4.94
N VAL A 62 -15.99 7.30 -4.59
CA VAL A 62 -15.88 8.69 -5.04
C VAL A 62 -15.82 9.63 -3.84
N SER A 63 -14.90 10.58 -3.86
CA SER A 63 -14.88 11.70 -2.91
C SER A 63 -15.84 12.81 -3.35
N PRO A 64 -16.25 13.74 -2.46
CA PRO A 64 -17.25 14.77 -2.77
C PRO A 64 -16.93 15.64 -3.98
N TRP A 65 -15.67 15.90 -4.27
CA TRP A 65 -15.26 16.70 -5.44
C TRP A 65 -15.40 15.93 -6.78
N GLY A 66 -15.48 14.61 -6.74
CA GLY A 66 -15.74 13.78 -7.91
C GLY A 66 -17.21 13.55 -8.24
N ARG A 67 -18.17 14.13 -7.48
CA ARG A 67 -19.61 13.91 -7.68
C ARG A 67 -20.08 14.24 -9.09
N GLY A 68 -19.58 15.31 -9.69
CA GLY A 68 -19.98 15.68 -11.06
C GLY A 68 -19.66 14.61 -12.10
N LEU A 69 -18.70 13.75 -11.83
CA LEU A 69 -18.27 12.67 -12.72
C LEU A 69 -19.16 11.42 -12.63
N THR A 70 -20.01 11.32 -11.59
CA THR A 70 -20.89 10.17 -11.39
C THR A 70 -22.19 10.28 -12.16
N VAL A 71 -22.55 11.45 -12.69
CA VAL A 71 -23.80 11.66 -13.43
C VAL A 71 -23.95 10.68 -14.60
N PRO A 72 -22.94 10.48 -15.48
CA PRO A 72 -23.06 9.50 -16.56
C PRO A 72 -23.15 8.05 -16.05
N LEU A 73 -22.50 7.72 -14.90
CA LEU A 73 -22.61 6.39 -14.30
C LEU A 73 -24.02 6.12 -13.78
N ARG A 74 -24.71 7.12 -13.23
CA ARG A 74 -26.11 6.97 -12.80
C ARG A 74 -27.05 6.63 -13.96
N ALA A 75 -26.78 7.15 -15.15
CA ALA A 75 -27.52 6.78 -16.34
C ALA A 75 -27.30 5.29 -16.69
N LEU A 76 -26.07 4.80 -16.64
CA LEU A 76 -25.76 3.38 -16.87
C LEU A 76 -26.40 2.46 -15.81
N ILE A 77 -26.45 2.90 -14.55
CA ILE A 77 -27.17 2.17 -13.48
C ILE A 77 -28.64 2.05 -13.80
N ALA A 78 -29.28 3.13 -14.27
CA ALA A 78 -30.66 3.14 -14.67
C ALA A 78 -30.97 2.20 -15.88
N GLU A 79 -29.95 1.97 -16.72
CA GLU A 79 -29.96 1.01 -17.82
C GLU A 79 -29.72 -0.44 -17.37
N GLY A 80 -29.50 -0.68 -16.06
CA GLY A 80 -29.28 -2.00 -15.49
C GLY A 80 -27.80 -2.45 -15.46
N ALA A 81 -26.84 -1.54 -15.61
CA ALA A 81 -25.43 -1.88 -15.46
C ALA A 81 -25.11 -2.27 -13.99
N PRO A 82 -24.29 -3.30 -13.75
CA PRO A 82 -23.92 -3.75 -12.41
C PRO A 82 -22.90 -2.81 -11.76
N ILE A 83 -23.30 -1.57 -11.53
CA ILE A 83 -22.50 -0.50 -10.97
C ILE A 83 -23.08 -0.07 -9.63
N ARG A 84 -22.20 0.07 -8.63
CA ARG A 84 -22.51 0.68 -7.34
C ARG A 84 -21.65 1.91 -7.13
N LEU A 85 -22.28 2.98 -6.66
CA LEU A 85 -21.59 4.23 -6.33
C LEU A 85 -21.48 4.37 -4.82
N LEU A 86 -20.24 4.47 -4.33
CA LEU A 86 -19.95 4.66 -2.92
C LEU A 86 -19.33 6.03 -2.71
N GLU A 87 -20.06 6.93 -2.09
CA GLU A 87 -19.53 8.24 -1.73
C GLU A 87 -18.92 8.22 -0.33
N VAL A 88 -17.66 8.65 -0.23
CA VAL A 88 -16.89 8.73 1.02
C VAL A 88 -16.66 10.17 1.45
N GLY A 89 -16.29 10.37 2.71
CA GLY A 89 -16.03 11.70 3.23
C GLY A 89 -14.81 12.39 2.57
N PRO A 90 -14.70 13.73 2.66
CA PRO A 90 -13.68 14.53 1.96
C PRO A 90 -12.24 14.26 2.41
N ARG A 91 -12.04 13.59 3.53
CA ARG A 91 -10.73 13.20 4.08
C ARG A 91 -10.37 11.74 3.82
N ALA A 92 -11.17 11.02 3.03
CA ALA A 92 -10.85 9.64 2.69
C ALA A 92 -9.60 9.59 1.83
N THR A 93 -8.61 8.83 2.28
CA THR A 93 -7.39 8.55 1.53
C THR A 93 -7.66 7.45 0.51
N GLU A 94 -6.75 7.24 -0.45
CA GLU A 94 -6.87 6.18 -1.46
C GLU A 94 -6.99 4.79 -0.82
N SER A 95 -6.22 4.53 0.25
CA SER A 95 -6.36 3.30 1.05
C SER A 95 -7.72 3.19 1.73
N GLY A 96 -8.23 4.28 2.31
CA GLY A 96 -9.56 4.31 2.90
C GLY A 96 -10.68 4.06 1.88
N MET A 97 -10.54 4.58 0.65
CA MET A 97 -11.45 4.31 -0.45
C MET A 97 -11.44 2.83 -0.85
N LEU A 98 -10.26 2.22 -0.95
CA LEU A 98 -10.15 0.79 -1.25
C LEU A 98 -10.83 -0.05 -0.16
N ILE A 99 -10.54 0.23 1.11
CA ILE A 99 -11.15 -0.50 2.24
C ILE A 99 -12.66 -0.34 2.24
N ALA A 100 -13.16 0.88 1.97
CA ALA A 100 -14.60 1.13 1.88
C ALA A 100 -15.27 0.34 0.77
N GLY A 101 -14.64 0.29 -0.42
CA GLY A 101 -15.09 -0.52 -1.55
C GLY A 101 -15.03 -2.02 -1.25
N ALA A 102 -13.92 -2.50 -0.69
CA ALA A 102 -13.75 -3.91 -0.32
C ALA A 102 -14.76 -4.38 0.72
N ALA A 103 -15.09 -3.53 1.71
CA ALA A 103 -16.09 -3.84 2.73
C ALA A 103 -17.52 -3.94 2.17
N ARG A 104 -17.77 -3.44 0.96
CA ARG A 104 -19.07 -3.49 0.26
C ARG A 104 -19.04 -4.45 -0.93
N ALA A 105 -17.91 -5.00 -1.25
CA ALA A 105 -17.74 -5.96 -2.32
C ALA A 105 -18.49 -7.26 -2.02
N THR A 106 -19.18 -7.80 -3.03
CA THR A 106 -19.86 -9.09 -2.95
C THR A 106 -19.02 -10.20 -3.60
N GLY A 107 -17.98 -9.81 -4.36
CA GLY A 107 -17.12 -10.75 -5.06
C GLY A 107 -16.03 -11.37 -4.19
N ASP A 108 -15.70 -12.63 -4.46
CA ASP A 108 -14.60 -13.37 -3.82
C ASP A 108 -13.23 -12.85 -4.24
N ILE A 109 -13.16 -12.30 -5.44
CA ILE A 109 -11.96 -11.71 -6.04
C ILE A 109 -12.19 -10.22 -6.25
N LEU A 110 -11.22 -9.42 -5.82
CA LEU A 110 -11.21 -7.98 -6.01
C LEU A 110 -10.22 -7.61 -7.10
N LEU A 111 -10.66 -6.79 -8.06
CA LEU A 111 -9.82 -6.16 -9.07
C LEU A 111 -9.82 -4.65 -8.82
N THR A 112 -8.68 -4.04 -8.59
CA THR A 112 -8.56 -2.58 -8.52
C THR A 112 -8.21 -2.00 -9.88
N LEU A 113 -8.91 -0.93 -10.27
CA LEU A 113 -8.58 -0.13 -11.44
C LEU A 113 -8.42 1.33 -11.03
N PRO A 114 -7.39 2.04 -11.54
CA PRO A 114 -7.32 3.47 -11.41
C PRO A 114 -8.41 4.15 -12.26
N PRO A 115 -8.81 5.41 -11.94
CA PRO A 115 -9.87 6.14 -12.66
C PRO A 115 -9.38 6.71 -14.01
N TYR A 116 -8.42 6.06 -14.63
CA TYR A 116 -7.82 6.40 -15.92
C TYR A 116 -7.12 5.19 -16.54
N TYR A 117 -6.92 5.22 -17.84
CA TYR A 117 -6.31 4.11 -18.58
C TYR A 117 -4.86 3.87 -18.18
N ARG A 118 -4.52 2.61 -17.87
CA ARG A 118 -3.17 2.14 -17.55
C ARG A 118 -2.79 0.92 -18.37
N VAL A 119 -3.68 -0.04 -18.40
CA VAL A 119 -3.48 -1.33 -19.07
C VAL A 119 -4.58 -1.54 -20.09
N ARG A 120 -4.33 -2.36 -21.08
CA ARG A 120 -5.37 -2.77 -22.01
C ARG A 120 -6.36 -3.72 -21.34
N PRO A 121 -7.67 -3.64 -21.66
CA PRO A 121 -8.71 -4.46 -21.03
C PRO A 121 -8.45 -5.97 -21.12
N GLU A 122 -7.87 -6.44 -22.23
CA GLU A 122 -7.60 -7.85 -22.48
C GLU A 122 -6.62 -8.45 -21.45
N ALA A 123 -5.79 -7.61 -20.83
CA ALA A 123 -4.84 -8.04 -19.83
C ALA A 123 -5.49 -8.48 -18.50
N LEU A 124 -6.73 -8.08 -18.25
CA LEU A 124 -7.41 -8.40 -16.99
C LEU A 124 -7.60 -9.90 -16.80
N GLY A 125 -7.91 -10.62 -17.87
CA GLY A 125 -8.10 -12.06 -17.83
C GLY A 125 -6.91 -12.81 -17.26
N THR A 126 -5.70 -12.46 -17.70
CA THR A 126 -4.47 -13.08 -17.20
C THR A 126 -4.26 -12.82 -15.69
N LEU A 127 -4.52 -11.60 -15.23
CA LEU A 127 -4.38 -11.24 -13.82
C LEU A 127 -5.39 -11.99 -12.94
N VAL A 128 -6.67 -12.03 -13.36
CA VAL A 128 -7.74 -12.70 -12.64
C VAL A 128 -7.48 -14.20 -12.55
N GLU A 129 -7.06 -14.82 -13.63
CA GLU A 129 -6.81 -16.27 -13.66
C GLU A 129 -5.67 -16.69 -12.73
N ARG A 130 -4.63 -15.88 -12.57
CA ARG A 130 -3.55 -16.15 -11.61
C ARG A 130 -4.04 -16.27 -10.16
N VAL A 131 -4.99 -15.41 -9.76
CA VAL A 131 -5.56 -15.43 -8.41
C VAL A 131 -6.65 -16.49 -8.30
N ARG A 132 -7.47 -16.66 -9.35
CA ARG A 132 -8.56 -17.64 -9.42
C ARG A 132 -8.02 -19.07 -9.29
N SER A 133 -6.96 -19.40 -10.01
CA SER A 133 -6.31 -20.72 -9.95
C SER A 133 -5.67 -21.01 -8.58
N GLY A 134 -5.59 -20.04 -7.67
CA GLY A 134 -4.91 -20.19 -6.37
C GLY A 134 -3.38 -20.26 -6.48
N ALA A 135 -2.82 -19.97 -7.67
CA ALA A 135 -1.37 -19.94 -7.85
C ALA A 135 -0.73 -18.84 -6.99
N VAL A 136 -1.40 -17.70 -6.89
CA VAL A 136 -0.98 -16.55 -6.08
C VAL A 136 -2.16 -15.97 -5.29
N ASP A 137 -1.84 -15.27 -4.21
CA ASP A 137 -2.84 -14.59 -3.38
C ASP A 137 -3.13 -13.19 -3.91
N MET A 138 -2.15 -12.61 -4.66
CA MET A 138 -2.26 -11.32 -5.32
C MET A 138 -1.47 -11.31 -6.63
N ALA A 139 -2.08 -10.82 -7.70
CA ALA A 139 -1.43 -10.50 -8.98
C ALA A 139 -1.44 -8.98 -9.19
N THR A 140 -0.31 -8.40 -9.57
CA THR A 140 -0.19 -6.97 -9.90
C THR A 140 0.28 -6.80 -11.35
N GLY A 141 -0.38 -5.90 -12.09
CA GLY A 141 -0.02 -5.64 -13.47
C GLY A 141 1.26 -4.80 -13.57
N CYS A 142 2.27 -5.32 -14.26
CA CYS A 142 3.48 -4.60 -14.62
C CYS A 142 3.39 -4.15 -16.07
N ARG A 143 3.34 -2.84 -16.31
CA ARG A 143 3.25 -2.32 -17.67
C ARG A 143 4.55 -2.52 -18.44
N SER A 144 4.44 -3.07 -19.65
CA SER A 144 5.55 -3.08 -20.59
C SER A 144 5.83 -1.66 -21.07
N ARG A 145 6.76 -0.96 -20.44
CA ARG A 145 7.12 0.43 -20.78
C ARG A 145 8.07 0.46 -21.96
N SER A 146 7.59 0.85 -23.11
CA SER A 146 8.43 1.25 -24.24
C SER A 146 8.50 2.77 -24.28
N GLY A 147 9.67 3.37 -23.94
CA GLY A 147 9.92 4.80 -24.17
C GLY A 147 10.05 5.73 -22.97
N ASP A 148 10.40 5.24 -21.78
CA ASP A 148 10.66 6.12 -20.63
C ASP A 148 11.84 7.07 -20.86
N ALA A 149 11.62 8.37 -20.53
CA ALA A 149 12.70 9.38 -20.52
C ALA A 149 13.83 8.94 -19.58
N TRP A 150 15.09 9.25 -19.93
CA TRP A 150 16.27 8.83 -19.19
C TRP A 150 16.25 9.25 -17.70
N LEU A 151 15.64 10.41 -17.40
CA LEU A 151 15.46 10.91 -16.04
C LEU A 151 14.56 9.97 -15.19
N ASN A 152 13.50 9.45 -15.80
CA ASN A 152 12.62 8.47 -15.16
C ASN A 152 13.35 7.13 -14.95
N ARG A 153 14.29 6.78 -15.83
CA ARG A 153 15.13 5.59 -15.68
C ARG A 153 16.10 5.70 -14.51
N VAL A 154 16.77 6.86 -14.34
CA VAL A 154 17.68 7.10 -13.21
C VAL A 154 16.90 7.11 -11.89
N GLN A 155 15.76 7.77 -11.86
CA GLN A 155 14.88 7.79 -10.68
C GLN A 155 14.36 6.39 -10.34
N ASN A 156 13.91 5.61 -11.33
CA ASN A 156 13.48 4.23 -11.12
C ASN A 156 14.66 3.37 -10.63
N LYS A 157 15.88 3.59 -11.12
CA LYS A 157 17.07 2.87 -10.66
C LYS A 157 17.43 3.19 -9.21
N ALA A 158 17.36 4.46 -8.82
CA ALA A 158 17.53 4.88 -7.42
C ALA A 158 16.39 4.37 -6.53
N PHE A 159 15.15 4.42 -7.01
CA PHE A 159 13.98 3.86 -6.36
C PHE A 159 14.13 2.34 -6.13
N HIS A 160 14.51 1.60 -7.16
CA HIS A 160 14.72 0.15 -7.05
C HIS A 160 15.94 -0.20 -6.19
N ALA A 161 17.01 0.60 -6.23
CA ALA A 161 18.16 0.40 -5.34
C ALA A 161 17.76 0.57 -3.86
N LEU A 162 16.93 1.57 -3.55
CA LEU A 162 16.43 1.81 -2.19
C LEU A 162 15.45 0.70 -1.75
N LEU A 163 14.57 0.26 -2.63
CA LEU A 163 13.68 -0.87 -2.38
C LEU A 163 14.45 -2.18 -2.17
N ASN A 164 15.49 -2.44 -2.97
CA ASN A 164 16.29 -3.66 -2.88
C ASN A 164 17.13 -3.72 -1.60
N LEU A 165 17.42 -2.58 -0.95
CA LEU A 165 18.02 -2.58 0.39
C LEU A 165 17.08 -3.15 1.48
N GLY A 166 15.76 -3.13 1.25
CA GLY A 166 14.76 -3.56 2.23
C GLY A 166 13.95 -4.80 1.85
N VAL A 167 13.71 -5.03 0.56
CA VAL A 167 12.88 -6.13 0.04
C VAL A 167 13.66 -6.81 -1.08
N LYS A 168 14.08 -8.05 -0.85
CA LYS A 168 14.99 -8.80 -1.75
C LYS A 168 14.48 -9.05 -3.18
N ASP A 169 13.19 -8.84 -3.45
CA ASP A 169 12.59 -9.02 -4.78
C ASP A 169 11.79 -7.75 -5.15
N GLY A 170 12.44 -6.82 -5.83
CA GLY A 170 11.84 -5.54 -6.19
C GLY A 170 10.78 -5.68 -7.28
N PHE A 171 9.59 -5.14 -7.04
CA PHE A 171 8.57 -4.95 -8.07
C PHE A 171 9.02 -3.92 -9.10
N ARG A 172 8.73 -4.17 -10.38
CA ARG A 172 9.12 -3.29 -11.50
C ARG A 172 8.16 -2.12 -11.69
N ASP A 173 6.85 -2.33 -11.43
CA ASP A 173 5.82 -1.31 -11.65
C ASP A 173 4.77 -1.25 -10.53
N ILE A 174 5.17 -0.74 -9.38
CA ILE A 174 4.28 -0.54 -8.22
C ILE A 174 3.16 0.47 -8.54
N ALA A 175 3.40 1.36 -9.50
CA ALA A 175 2.51 2.47 -9.83
C ALA A 175 1.40 2.11 -10.84
N SER A 176 1.26 0.85 -11.26
CA SER A 176 0.22 0.48 -12.23
C SER A 176 -1.18 0.68 -11.66
N GLY A 177 -1.39 0.43 -10.37
CA GLY A 177 -2.70 0.52 -9.72
C GLY A 177 -3.67 -0.60 -10.08
N VAL A 178 -3.32 -1.45 -11.06
CA VAL A 178 -4.14 -2.59 -11.49
C VAL A 178 -3.69 -3.83 -10.74
N ARG A 179 -4.55 -4.34 -9.87
CA ARG A 179 -4.25 -5.46 -8.98
C ARG A 179 -5.44 -6.35 -8.81
N VAL A 180 -5.20 -7.64 -8.69
CA VAL A 180 -6.21 -8.66 -8.40
C VAL A 180 -5.79 -9.40 -7.14
N PHE A 181 -6.71 -9.59 -6.20
CA PHE A 181 -6.45 -10.28 -4.94
C PHE A 181 -7.75 -10.80 -4.33
N ARG A 182 -7.66 -11.70 -3.35
CA ARG A 182 -8.81 -12.21 -2.61
C ARG A 182 -9.43 -11.13 -1.73
N CYS A 183 -10.75 -11.15 -1.56
CA CYS A 183 -11.52 -10.12 -0.83
C CYS A 183 -11.09 -9.92 0.63
N GLN A 184 -10.50 -10.93 1.27
CA GLN A 184 -10.03 -10.90 2.66
C GLN A 184 -8.77 -10.05 2.84
N LEU A 185 -7.91 -9.98 1.80
CA LEU A 185 -6.57 -9.38 1.87
C LEU A 185 -6.56 -7.91 2.37
N PRO A 186 -7.45 -6.99 1.95
CA PRO A 186 -7.44 -5.63 2.45
C PRO A 186 -7.77 -5.49 3.94
N GLY A 187 -8.49 -6.46 4.52
CA GLY A 187 -8.82 -6.49 5.95
C GLY A 187 -7.67 -6.99 6.83
N GLU A 188 -6.75 -7.74 6.26
CA GLU A 188 -5.63 -8.36 6.97
C GLU A 188 -4.35 -7.50 6.91
N ILE A 189 -4.25 -6.60 5.94
CA ILE A 189 -3.10 -5.71 5.77
C ILE A 189 -3.42 -4.33 6.36
N ALA A 190 -2.53 -3.81 7.20
CA ALA A 190 -2.65 -2.47 7.76
C ALA A 190 -2.42 -1.39 6.69
N LEU A 191 -3.50 -1.04 5.97
CA LEU A 191 -3.49 0.02 4.97
C LEU A 191 -3.89 1.35 5.60
N TYR A 192 -3.06 2.38 5.49
CA TYR A 192 -3.39 3.73 5.91
C TYR A 192 -2.80 4.79 4.96
N GLY A 193 -3.37 6.00 4.96
CA GLY A 193 -2.90 7.08 4.10
C GLY A 193 -2.92 6.70 2.62
N ASP A 194 -1.83 6.97 1.92
CA ASP A 194 -1.66 6.69 0.49
C ASP A 194 -0.88 5.38 0.22
N PHE A 195 -0.80 4.50 1.23
CA PHE A 195 -0.06 3.23 1.10
C PHE A 195 -0.70 2.19 0.18
N PHE A 196 -1.89 2.47 -0.32
CA PHE A 196 -2.49 1.66 -1.38
C PHE A 196 -1.51 1.36 -2.52
N ARG A 197 -0.68 2.33 -2.91
CA ARG A 197 0.34 2.14 -3.97
C ARG A 197 1.33 1.02 -3.65
N PHE A 198 1.58 0.79 -2.39
CA PHE A 198 2.56 -0.17 -1.88
C PHE A 198 1.93 -1.48 -1.39
N LEU A 199 0.63 -1.66 -1.61
CA LEU A 199 -0.09 -2.87 -1.24
C LEU A 199 0.63 -4.17 -1.65
N PRO A 200 1.25 -4.30 -2.86
CA PRO A 200 1.98 -5.51 -3.23
C PRO A 200 3.19 -5.79 -2.32
N ILE A 201 3.90 -4.73 -1.90
CA ILE A 201 5.05 -4.84 -1.00
C ILE A 201 4.58 -5.24 0.40
N LEU A 202 3.53 -4.59 0.91
CA LEU A 202 2.97 -4.88 2.22
C LEU A 202 2.40 -6.31 2.27
N ALA A 203 1.67 -6.74 1.24
CA ALA A 203 1.18 -8.09 1.13
C ALA A 203 2.32 -9.13 1.17
N ARG A 204 3.39 -8.89 0.43
CA ARG A 204 4.56 -9.78 0.44
C ARG A 204 5.27 -9.78 1.79
N SER A 205 5.37 -8.66 2.49
CA SER A 205 5.97 -8.57 3.83
C SER A 205 5.18 -9.31 4.89
N GLU A 206 3.86 -9.44 4.71
CA GLU A 206 2.97 -10.25 5.56
C GLU A 206 2.93 -11.74 5.15
N GLY A 207 3.70 -12.13 4.12
CA GLY A 207 3.85 -13.53 3.72
C GLY A 207 2.93 -14.01 2.60
N TYR A 208 2.15 -13.12 1.97
CA TYR A 208 1.31 -13.45 0.83
C TYR A 208 2.16 -13.72 -0.43
N ARG A 209 1.68 -14.64 -1.27
CA ARG A 209 2.27 -14.92 -2.58
C ARG A 209 1.83 -13.85 -3.56
N VAL A 210 2.74 -12.93 -3.87
CA VAL A 210 2.48 -11.81 -4.78
C VAL A 210 3.29 -11.97 -6.06
N GLU A 211 2.62 -11.99 -7.21
CA GLU A 211 3.24 -12.08 -8.54
C GLU A 211 3.05 -10.78 -9.33
N GLU A 212 4.08 -10.37 -10.04
CA GLU A 212 4.03 -9.27 -10.99
C GLU A 212 3.88 -9.84 -12.40
N VAL A 213 2.73 -9.57 -13.04
CA VAL A 213 2.41 -10.05 -14.39
C VAL A 213 2.64 -8.93 -15.39
N VAL A 214 3.45 -9.19 -16.42
CA VAL A 214 3.67 -8.21 -17.49
C VAL A 214 2.41 -8.06 -18.33
N VAL A 215 1.90 -6.83 -18.42
CA VAL A 215 0.68 -6.50 -19.14
C VAL A 215 0.92 -5.38 -20.16
N PRO A 216 0.23 -5.41 -21.30
CA PRO A 216 0.34 -4.35 -22.31
C PRO A 216 -0.19 -3.03 -21.75
N GLN A 217 0.60 -1.96 -21.91
CA GLN A 217 0.23 -0.61 -21.55
C GLN A 217 -0.84 -0.08 -22.51
N HIS A 218 -1.82 0.65 -21.97
CA HIS A 218 -2.83 1.32 -22.80
C HIS A 218 -2.21 2.49 -23.57
N GLU A 219 -2.64 2.72 -24.82
CA GLU A 219 -2.08 3.75 -25.70
C GLU A 219 -2.23 5.16 -25.12
N ALA A 220 -3.35 5.45 -24.46
CA ALA A 220 -3.58 6.73 -23.79
C ALA A 220 -2.68 6.98 -22.57
N ASP A 221 -1.99 5.96 -22.03
CA ASP A 221 -1.03 6.11 -20.93
C ASP A 221 0.41 6.39 -21.40
N GLN A 222 0.68 6.41 -22.71
CA GLN A 222 2.02 6.55 -23.28
C GLN A 222 2.59 7.96 -23.24
N GLY A 223 1.84 8.96 -22.73
CA GLY A 223 2.29 10.35 -22.64
C GLY A 223 3.53 10.52 -21.75
N ARG A 224 4.60 11.16 -22.28
CA ARG A 224 5.78 11.60 -21.52
C ARG A 224 5.34 12.60 -20.45
N ARG A 225 5.32 12.17 -19.19
CA ARG A 225 4.96 13.03 -18.06
C ARG A 225 6.22 13.49 -17.34
N VAL A 226 6.57 14.77 -17.52
CA VAL A 226 7.55 15.46 -16.70
C VAL A 226 6.79 16.10 -15.53
N TYR A 227 7.12 15.73 -14.32
CA TYR A 227 6.49 16.27 -13.12
C TYR A 227 7.28 17.48 -12.59
N ALA A 228 6.61 18.39 -11.88
CA ALA A 228 7.29 19.47 -11.17
C ALA A 228 8.25 18.90 -10.10
N PRO A 229 9.40 19.56 -9.82
CA PRO A 229 10.40 19.07 -8.87
C PRO A 229 9.84 18.72 -7.48
N GLY A 230 8.86 19.48 -6.97
CA GLY A 230 8.21 19.22 -5.70
C GLY A 230 7.46 17.87 -5.63
N VAL A 231 7.01 17.33 -6.77
CA VAL A 231 6.38 16.01 -6.83
C VAL A 231 7.40 14.91 -6.61
N TYR A 232 8.64 15.09 -7.10
CA TYR A 232 9.73 14.12 -6.90
C TYR A 232 10.16 14.06 -5.44
N TYR A 233 10.26 15.24 -4.77
CA TYR A 233 10.57 15.30 -3.34
C TYR A 233 9.51 14.61 -2.49
N ARG A 234 8.22 14.87 -2.75
CA ARG A 234 7.11 14.20 -2.05
C ARG A 234 7.15 12.68 -2.25
N ARG A 235 7.38 12.22 -3.49
CA ARG A 235 7.54 10.80 -3.80
C ARG A 235 8.73 10.15 -3.09
N LEU A 236 9.83 10.89 -2.92
CA LEU A 236 10.98 10.41 -2.16
C LEU A 236 10.63 10.24 -0.67
N LEU A 237 9.91 11.20 -0.09
CA LEU A 237 9.43 11.10 1.29
C LEU A 237 8.43 9.96 1.48
N ASP A 238 7.50 9.78 0.53
CA ASP A 238 6.55 8.67 0.52
C ASP A 238 7.30 7.32 0.49
N LEU A 239 8.32 7.23 -0.36
CA LEU A 239 9.17 6.05 -0.47
C LEU A 239 9.94 5.76 0.82
N LEU A 240 10.53 6.80 1.42
CA LEU A 240 11.23 6.67 2.70
C LEU A 240 10.27 6.21 3.80
N GLY A 241 9.04 6.77 3.81
CA GLY A 241 7.97 6.36 4.71
C GLY A 241 7.60 4.88 4.56
N VAL A 242 7.44 4.42 3.31
CA VAL A 242 7.13 3.01 3.02
C VAL A 242 8.28 2.08 3.34
N TYR A 243 9.51 2.45 3.00
CA TYR A 243 10.70 1.69 3.39
C TYR A 243 10.78 1.54 4.91
N PHE A 244 10.58 2.65 5.62
CA PHE A 244 10.55 2.65 7.09
C PHE A 244 9.43 1.75 7.60
N LEU A 245 8.24 1.86 7.01
CA LEU A 245 7.10 1.04 7.39
C LEU A 245 7.33 -0.44 7.11
N ALA A 246 7.68 -0.81 5.89
CA ALA A 246 7.89 -2.20 5.49
C ALA A 246 9.00 -2.89 6.31
N ARG A 247 10.01 -2.11 6.75
CA ARG A 247 11.17 -2.65 7.47
C ARG A 247 11.06 -2.55 8.99
N PHE A 248 10.44 -1.49 9.51
CA PHE A 248 10.50 -1.12 10.92
C PHE A 248 9.14 -1.03 11.62
N THR A 249 8.01 -1.22 10.91
CA THR A 249 6.67 -1.14 11.50
C THR A 249 6.46 -2.10 12.64
N GLN A 250 7.07 -3.28 12.59
CA GLN A 250 6.90 -4.27 13.66
C GLN A 250 7.83 -4.05 14.85
N LYS A 251 8.97 -3.35 14.66
CA LYS A 251 9.97 -3.16 15.73
C LYS A 251 10.80 -1.88 15.53
N PRO A 252 10.21 -0.68 15.69
CA PRO A 252 10.92 0.60 15.52
C PRO A 252 12.08 0.77 16.49
N LEU A 253 11.96 0.19 17.69
CA LEU A 253 13.02 0.21 18.70
C LEU A 253 14.32 -0.42 18.21
N ARG A 254 14.29 -1.43 17.34
CA ARG A 254 15.51 -2.03 16.80
C ARG A 254 16.33 -1.06 15.97
N PHE A 255 15.69 -0.25 15.14
CA PHE A 255 16.40 0.73 14.30
C PHE A 255 16.90 1.90 15.13
N PHE A 256 16.00 2.55 15.85
CA PHE A 256 16.37 3.72 16.66
C PHE A 256 17.29 3.33 17.81
N GLY A 257 17.12 2.14 18.39
CA GLY A 257 17.98 1.60 19.42
C GLY A 257 19.40 1.36 18.91
N MET A 258 19.57 0.80 17.70
CA MET A 258 20.88 0.57 17.11
C MET A 258 21.58 1.89 16.76
N VAL A 259 20.88 2.83 16.12
CA VAL A 259 21.41 4.16 15.81
C VAL A 259 21.72 4.94 17.08
N GLY A 260 20.82 4.90 18.07
CA GLY A 260 21.00 5.56 19.35
C GLY A 260 22.15 4.98 20.16
N SER A 261 22.33 3.66 20.17
CA SER A 261 23.46 3.00 20.82
C SER A 261 24.80 3.34 20.15
N ALA A 262 24.81 3.47 18.81
CA ALA A 262 26.01 3.88 18.09
C ALA A 262 26.41 5.32 18.44
N PHE A 263 25.50 6.28 18.36
CA PHE A 263 25.77 7.67 18.70
C PHE A 263 26.05 7.86 20.20
N GLY A 264 25.24 7.27 21.06
CA GLY A 264 25.42 7.32 22.50
C GLY A 264 26.73 6.67 22.96
N GLY A 265 27.09 5.52 22.35
CA GLY A 265 28.35 4.82 22.62
C GLY A 265 29.58 5.65 22.23
N VAL A 266 29.57 6.23 21.00
CA VAL A 266 30.65 7.12 20.57
C VAL A 266 30.76 8.36 21.49
N GLY A 267 29.58 8.97 21.78
CA GLY A 267 29.54 10.11 22.72
C GLY A 267 30.08 9.76 24.11
N ALA A 268 29.66 8.62 24.67
CA ALA A 268 30.13 8.13 25.96
C ALA A 268 31.63 7.87 25.98
N ILE A 269 32.21 7.28 24.90
CA ILE A 269 33.65 7.05 24.78
C ILE A 269 34.41 8.38 24.77
N ILE A 270 33.95 9.38 23.98
CA ILE A 270 34.57 10.71 23.95
C ILE A 270 34.55 11.35 25.35
N LEU A 271 33.39 11.34 26.01
CA LEU A 271 33.23 11.91 27.33
C LEU A 271 34.10 11.18 28.36
N PHE A 272 34.20 9.86 28.27
CA PHE A 272 35.07 9.06 29.15
C PHE A 272 36.52 9.39 28.97
N ILE A 273 37.01 9.52 27.75
CA ILE A 273 38.42 9.91 27.46
C ILE A 273 38.69 11.30 28.06
N LEU A 274 37.82 12.26 27.84
CA LEU A 274 37.95 13.61 28.37
C LEU A 274 37.92 13.64 29.92
N PHE A 275 37.05 12.79 30.51
CA PHE A 275 36.99 12.62 31.95
C PHE A 275 38.32 12.11 32.54
N VAL A 276 38.91 11.09 31.92
CA VAL A 276 40.24 10.57 32.33
C VAL A 276 41.34 11.64 32.20
N GLN A 277 41.37 12.38 31.08
CA GLN A 277 42.34 13.48 30.88
C GLN A 277 42.15 14.56 31.96
N ARG A 278 40.90 14.84 32.38
CA ARG A 278 40.66 15.79 33.47
C ARG A 278 41.23 15.34 34.81
N ILE A 279 41.10 14.04 35.12
CA ILE A 279 41.68 13.47 36.35
C ILE A 279 43.21 13.52 36.31
N MET A 280 43.80 13.35 35.12
CA MET A 280 45.24 13.43 34.91
C MET A 280 45.82 14.88 34.95
N GLY A 281 44.96 15.89 35.23
CA GLY A 281 45.36 17.28 35.38
C GLY A 281 45.33 18.13 34.11
N GLU A 282 44.93 17.56 32.97
CA GLU A 282 44.78 18.32 31.73
C GLU A 282 43.54 19.25 31.77
N GLY A 283 43.70 20.49 31.32
CA GLY A 283 42.58 21.44 31.17
C GLY A 283 41.63 20.99 30.08
N ILE A 284 40.32 21.00 30.38
CA ILE A 284 39.24 20.65 29.42
C ILE A 284 38.63 21.91 28.80
N SER A 285 38.97 23.11 29.27
CA SER A 285 38.42 24.36 28.76
C SER A 285 38.72 24.52 27.27
N ASP A 286 37.68 25.04 26.53
CA ASP A 286 37.72 25.30 25.08
C ASP A 286 37.96 24.09 24.15
N ARG A 287 37.55 22.91 24.58
CA ARG A 287 37.60 21.75 23.67
C ARG A 287 36.29 21.54 22.93
N PRO A 288 36.18 21.77 21.60
CA PRO A 288 34.99 21.48 20.80
C PRO A 288 34.55 20.00 20.92
N LEU A 289 35.50 19.12 21.25
CA LEU A 289 35.30 17.69 21.42
C LEU A 289 34.36 17.36 22.62
N LEU A 290 34.36 18.19 23.67
CA LEU A 290 33.42 18.02 24.79
C LEU A 290 32.01 18.25 24.35
N LEU A 291 31.77 19.35 23.60
CA LEU A 291 30.44 19.65 23.04
C LEU A 291 29.98 18.54 22.09
N LEU A 292 30.85 18.05 21.25
CA LEU A 292 30.58 16.93 20.34
C LEU A 292 30.18 15.66 21.12
N GLY A 293 30.95 15.31 22.18
CA GLY A 293 30.67 14.14 23.01
C GLY A 293 29.31 14.22 23.68
N VAL A 294 28.96 15.38 24.29
CA VAL A 294 27.68 15.62 24.90
C VAL A 294 26.55 15.57 23.87
N LEU A 295 26.75 16.24 22.72
CA LEU A 295 25.75 16.23 21.63
C LEU A 295 25.43 14.81 21.15
N LEU A 296 26.46 14.01 20.84
CA LEU A 296 26.28 12.64 20.38
C LEU A 296 25.62 11.75 21.44
N PHE A 297 25.99 11.91 22.72
CA PHE A 297 25.38 11.16 23.80
C PHE A 297 23.89 11.48 23.95
N VAL A 298 23.54 12.77 23.95
CA VAL A 298 22.14 13.23 24.06
C VAL A 298 21.33 12.77 22.84
N LEU A 299 21.87 12.91 21.62
CA LEU A 299 21.22 12.41 20.40
C LEU A 299 21.00 10.90 20.46
N GLY A 300 21.97 10.14 21.01
CA GLY A 300 21.81 8.69 21.20
C GLY A 300 20.66 8.34 22.13
N VAL A 301 20.57 8.99 23.29
CA VAL A 301 19.46 8.80 24.24
C VAL A 301 18.14 9.20 23.63
N GLN A 302 18.07 10.33 22.92
CA GLN A 302 16.85 10.77 22.23
C GLN A 302 16.40 9.77 21.17
N ALA A 303 17.31 9.23 20.39
CA ALA A 303 17.00 8.22 19.38
C ALA A 303 16.38 6.95 20.01
N ILE A 304 16.95 6.46 21.13
CA ILE A 304 16.38 5.32 21.87
C ILE A 304 14.96 5.66 22.39
N ALA A 305 14.80 6.84 22.96
CA ALA A 305 13.50 7.27 23.47
C ALA A 305 12.43 7.35 22.36
N ILE A 306 12.78 7.88 21.19
CA ILE A 306 11.90 7.89 20.00
C ILE A 306 11.55 6.45 19.57
N GLY A 307 12.52 5.53 19.61
CA GLY A 307 12.31 4.12 19.31
C GLY A 307 11.30 3.46 20.25
N LEU A 308 11.40 3.73 21.55
CA LEU A 308 10.45 3.25 22.57
C LEU A 308 9.04 3.81 22.36
N VAL A 309 8.93 5.10 22.11
CA VAL A 309 7.63 5.74 21.81
C VAL A 309 7.04 5.14 20.56
N GLY A 310 7.85 4.92 19.50
CA GLY A 310 7.42 4.27 18.28
C GLY A 310 6.87 2.86 18.52
N GLU A 311 7.54 2.05 19.35
CA GLU A 311 7.09 0.70 19.73
C GLU A 311 5.73 0.72 20.44
N ILE A 312 5.54 1.68 21.34
CA ILE A 312 4.28 1.90 22.08
C ILE A 312 3.16 2.29 21.11
N ILE A 313 3.42 3.22 20.18
CA ILE A 313 2.44 3.65 19.18
C ILE A 313 2.02 2.48 18.29
N VAL A 314 2.95 1.67 17.85
CA VAL A 314 2.67 0.48 17.03
C VAL A 314 1.82 -0.52 17.83
N HIS A 315 2.14 -0.74 19.09
CA HIS A 315 1.39 -1.65 19.97
C HIS A 315 -0.07 -1.22 20.16
N PHE A 316 -0.31 0.06 20.41
CA PHE A 316 -1.66 0.60 20.59
C PHE A 316 -2.38 0.97 19.30
N GLY A 317 -1.65 1.22 18.21
CA GLY A 317 -2.22 1.64 16.92
C GLY A 317 -2.87 0.54 16.10
N ALA A 318 -2.62 -0.72 16.43
CA ALA A 318 -3.14 -1.90 15.71
C ALA A 318 -4.64 -2.15 15.93
N GLY A 319 -5.28 -1.46 16.87
CA GLY A 319 -6.69 -1.64 17.23
C GLY A 319 -7.57 -0.47 16.76
N ASN A 320 -8.39 -0.70 15.75
CA ASN A 320 -9.70 -0.03 15.61
C ASN A 320 -9.77 1.41 15.10
N ARG A 321 -8.99 1.81 14.10
CA ARG A 321 -9.28 3.08 13.41
C ARG A 321 -10.12 2.84 12.17
N ARG A 322 -11.39 3.24 12.20
CA ARG A 322 -12.19 3.37 10.98
C ARG A 322 -11.56 4.45 10.10
N LEU A 323 -10.90 4.02 9.03
CA LEU A 323 -10.16 4.90 8.11
C LEU A 323 -11.08 5.70 7.18
N TYR A 324 -12.38 5.41 7.18
CA TYR A 324 -13.36 6.01 6.29
C TYR A 324 -14.72 6.21 6.98
N ARG A 325 -15.50 7.14 6.47
CA ARG A 325 -16.93 7.31 6.79
C ARG A 325 -17.69 7.27 5.47
N VAL A 326 -18.56 6.28 5.33
CA VAL A 326 -19.51 6.24 4.23
C VAL A 326 -20.54 7.34 4.45
N ARG A 327 -20.80 8.14 3.44
CA ARG A 327 -21.80 9.21 3.49
C ARG A 327 -23.10 8.80 2.82
N GLU A 328 -22.97 8.12 1.71
CA GLU A 328 -24.10 7.67 0.90
C GLU A 328 -23.69 6.42 0.11
N ILE A 329 -24.59 5.48 -0.03
CA ILE A 329 -24.45 4.29 -0.87
C ILE A 329 -25.58 4.33 -1.88
N ASP A 330 -25.27 4.31 -3.15
CA ASP A 330 -26.22 4.24 -4.22
C ASP A 330 -26.25 2.81 -4.78
N ASN A 331 -27.44 2.23 -4.90
CA ASN A 331 -27.66 0.86 -5.38
C ASN A 331 -26.99 -0.22 -4.49
N ASP A 332 -27.28 -0.20 -3.16
CA ASP A 332 -26.81 -1.25 -2.23
C ASP A 332 -27.79 -2.45 -2.22
N PRO A 333 -27.36 -3.65 -2.65
CA PRO A 333 -28.22 -4.85 -2.61
C PRO A 333 -28.56 -5.32 -1.19
N LEU A 334 -27.84 -4.83 -0.15
CA LEU A 334 -28.10 -5.19 1.25
C LEU A 334 -29.27 -4.40 1.88
N GLU A 335 -29.76 -3.33 1.25
CA GLU A 335 -30.94 -2.59 1.72
C GLU A 335 -32.27 -3.32 1.44
N GLY A 336 -32.34 -4.17 0.42
CA GLY A 336 -33.55 -4.93 0.08
C GLY A 336 -33.95 -5.96 1.14
N ASP A 337 -33.03 -6.41 1.99
CA ASP A 337 -33.30 -7.46 2.99
C ASP A 337 -33.67 -6.88 4.38
N ARG A 338 -33.49 -5.58 4.61
CA ARG A 338 -33.84 -4.92 5.88
C ARG A 338 -35.21 -4.31 5.95
N SER A 339 -35.91 -4.24 4.84
CA SER A 339 -37.32 -3.73 4.78
C SER A 339 -38.38 -4.80 4.93
N SER A 340 -37.99 -6.07 5.14
CA SER A 340 -38.90 -7.23 5.29
C SER A 340 -38.87 -7.85 6.69
N THR A 341 -38.35 -7.14 7.70
CA THR A 341 -38.48 -7.47 9.13
C THR A 341 -39.07 -6.28 9.89
#